data_329a9845b47431b9bd59ed1c7e97eb08
#
_entry.id   329a9845b47431b9bd59ed1c7e97eb08
#
_cell.length_a   1.000
_cell.length_b   1.000
_cell.length_c   1.000
_cell.angle_alpha   90.00
_cell.angle_beta   90.00
_cell.angle_gamma   90.00
#
_symmetry.space_group_name_H-M   'P 1'
#
loop_
_entity.id
_entity.type
_entity.pdbx_description
1 polymer ?
#
loop_
_entity_poly.entity_id
_entity_poly.type
_entity_poly.pdbx_seq_one_letter_code
_entity_poly.pdbx_strand_id
1 'polypeptide(L)'
;MNVVLYPAITGASKRKQSDNDPNRYNANALADIVTLNYAMLKSPNNTSLPKDAPVKELKFTLTGNMNRYVWSLDNRVISETDKILIKKGENVRIVLYNNSMMRHPMHLHGHDFRLLNGQGANAPLKNVVDIMPMETDTLEFNANVEGDWFFHCHILYHMMSGMGRVFTYENQAPNPLIPNPRLAQRKLFEDDRKFHFMADNDFATNGNDGMAMLQGTRWSIGTEWRLGYNDHRGYETETHIGRYIGKMQWL
;
A
#
# COMPACT_ATOMS: atom_id res chain seq x y z
N MET A 1 1.08 26.49 -2.55
CA MET A 1 1.77 25.18 -2.60
C MET A 1 1.38 24.52 -3.92
N ASN A 2 2.28 24.47 -4.89
CA ASN A 2 1.95 23.87 -6.19
C ASN A 2 1.99 22.35 -6.07
N VAL A 3 0.83 21.73 -6.12
CA VAL A 3 0.73 20.27 -6.21
C VAL A 3 1.20 19.87 -7.61
N VAL A 4 2.35 19.27 -7.72
CA VAL A 4 2.77 18.61 -8.96
C VAL A 4 1.96 17.33 -9.07
N LEU A 5 0.87 17.39 -9.80
CA LEU A 5 0.14 16.19 -10.24
C LEU A 5 1.04 15.47 -11.24
N TYR A 6 1.49 14.28 -10.90
CA TYR A 6 2.15 13.40 -11.85
C TYR A 6 1.19 13.17 -13.03
N PRO A 7 1.62 13.36 -14.28
CA PRO A 7 0.77 13.06 -15.42
C PRO A 7 0.34 11.60 -15.36
N ALA A 8 -0.96 11.37 -15.44
CA ALA A 8 -1.49 10.02 -15.55
C ALA A 8 -0.82 9.31 -16.73
N ILE A 9 -0.35 8.09 -16.51
CA ILE A 9 0.35 7.27 -17.51
C ILE A 9 -0.61 6.74 -18.59
N THR A 10 -1.84 7.18 -18.60
CA THR A 10 -2.80 6.94 -19.67
C THR A 10 -2.63 7.98 -20.75
N GLY A 11 -2.32 7.51 -21.96
CA GLY A 11 -1.99 8.26 -23.14
C GLY A 11 -2.65 9.63 -23.26
N ALA A 12 -1.82 10.65 -23.36
CA ALA A 12 -2.23 12.03 -23.45
C ALA A 12 -3.25 12.23 -24.58
N SER A 13 -4.51 12.45 -24.22
CA SER A 13 -5.47 12.98 -25.17
C SER A 13 -4.99 14.38 -25.55
N LYS A 14 -4.64 14.59 -26.81
CA LYS A 14 -4.28 15.88 -27.36
C LYS A 14 -5.48 16.82 -27.27
N ARG A 15 -5.60 17.57 -26.17
CA ARG A 15 -6.46 18.74 -26.13
C ARG A 15 -5.79 19.81 -27.00
N LYS A 16 -6.45 20.22 -28.09
CA LYS A 16 -6.10 21.45 -28.80
C LYS A 16 -6.36 22.62 -27.85
N GLN A 17 -5.32 23.16 -27.29
CA GLN A 17 -5.37 24.40 -26.53
C GLN A 17 -5.13 25.58 -27.47
N SER A 18 -5.86 26.69 -27.28
CA SER A 18 -5.76 27.87 -28.14
C SER A 18 -4.37 28.49 -28.06
N ASP A 19 -3.85 28.99 -29.17
CA ASP A 19 -2.48 29.50 -29.36
C ASP A 19 -2.14 30.81 -28.63
N ASN A 20 -3.04 31.42 -27.85
CA ASN A 20 -2.91 32.77 -27.29
C ASN A 20 -2.87 32.81 -25.73
N ASP A 21 -2.42 31.78 -25.04
CA ASP A 21 -2.24 31.84 -23.57
C ASP A 21 -0.82 32.34 -23.22
N PRO A 22 -0.67 33.53 -22.59
CA PRO A 22 0.63 34.08 -22.19
C PRO A 22 1.32 33.27 -21.07
N ASN A 23 0.61 32.36 -20.39
CA ASN A 23 1.19 31.41 -19.41
C ASN A 23 1.56 30.06 -20.02
N ARG A 24 1.69 29.97 -21.31
CA ARG A 24 2.09 28.78 -22.03
C ARG A 24 3.49 28.34 -21.57
N TYR A 25 3.56 27.50 -20.54
CA TYR A 25 4.73 26.68 -20.34
C TYR A 25 4.94 25.90 -21.64
N ASN A 26 6.13 26.01 -22.18
CA ASN A 26 6.48 25.41 -23.46
C ASN A 26 6.23 23.89 -23.42
N ALA A 27 4.99 23.47 -23.72
CA ALA A 27 4.60 22.06 -23.71
C ALA A 27 5.46 21.21 -24.65
N ASN A 28 6.10 21.84 -25.63
CA ASN A 28 7.05 21.19 -26.53
C ASN A 28 8.38 20.85 -25.84
N ALA A 29 8.80 21.63 -24.83
CA ALA A 29 10.00 21.32 -24.04
C ALA A 29 9.78 20.11 -23.10
N LEU A 30 8.51 19.82 -22.75
CA LEU A 30 8.13 18.62 -21.96
C LEU A 30 7.91 17.39 -22.85
N ALA A 31 7.67 17.55 -24.15
CA ALA A 31 7.45 16.46 -25.10
C ALA A 31 8.71 15.60 -25.34
N ASP A 32 9.88 16.18 -25.07
CA ASP A 32 11.17 15.49 -25.21
C ASP A 32 11.62 14.77 -23.93
N ILE A 33 10.91 14.96 -22.80
CA ILE A 33 11.23 14.28 -21.55
C ILE A 33 10.55 12.92 -21.54
N VAL A 34 11.34 11.88 -21.78
CA VAL A 34 10.89 10.50 -21.64
C VAL A 34 10.82 10.15 -20.16
N THR A 35 9.60 10.03 -19.62
CA THR A 35 9.39 9.53 -18.27
C THR A 35 9.52 8.01 -18.27
N LEU A 36 10.50 7.50 -17.54
CA LEU A 36 10.71 6.07 -17.37
C LEU A 36 9.52 5.43 -16.64
N ASN A 37 8.99 4.36 -17.20
CA ASN A 37 7.93 3.55 -16.59
C ASN A 37 8.27 2.05 -16.65
N TYR A 38 7.51 1.24 -15.95
CA TYR A 38 7.79 -0.20 -15.88
C TYR A 38 7.71 -0.91 -17.24
N ALA A 39 6.85 -0.49 -18.16
CA ALA A 39 6.74 -1.10 -19.48
C ALA A 39 8.02 -0.97 -20.32
N MET A 40 8.84 0.04 -20.03
CA MET A 40 10.12 0.30 -20.69
C MET A 40 11.28 -0.52 -20.11
N LEU A 41 11.12 -1.08 -18.92
CA LEU A 41 12.18 -1.85 -18.26
C LEU A 41 12.31 -3.24 -18.88
N LYS A 42 13.56 -3.63 -19.13
CA LYS A 42 13.90 -4.93 -19.70
C LYS A 42 15.14 -5.49 -19.01
N SER A 43 15.10 -6.76 -18.64
CA SER A 43 16.30 -7.46 -18.19
C SER A 43 17.25 -7.73 -19.34
N PRO A 44 18.56 -7.53 -19.18
CA PRO A 44 19.54 -7.92 -20.18
C PRO A 44 19.62 -9.45 -20.35
N ASN A 45 19.22 -10.19 -19.32
CA ASN A 45 19.27 -11.65 -19.29
C ASN A 45 17.87 -12.25 -19.34
N ASN A 46 17.78 -13.52 -19.74
CA ASN A 46 16.56 -14.29 -19.63
C ASN A 46 16.21 -14.52 -18.14
N THR A 47 15.00 -14.14 -17.77
CA THR A 47 14.46 -14.27 -16.40
C THR A 47 13.29 -15.25 -16.31
N SER A 48 13.07 -16.06 -17.38
CA SER A 48 11.96 -17.03 -17.39
C SER A 48 12.06 -18.00 -16.22
N LEU A 49 10.94 -18.27 -15.60
CA LEU A 49 10.83 -19.28 -14.57
C LEU A 49 10.75 -20.70 -15.19
N PRO A 50 11.00 -21.76 -14.40
CA PRO A 50 10.83 -23.15 -14.86
C PRO A 50 9.43 -23.37 -15.41
N LYS A 51 9.33 -23.85 -16.67
CA LYS A 51 8.05 -24.00 -17.37
C LYS A 51 7.19 -25.16 -16.83
N ASP A 52 7.86 -26.19 -16.34
CA ASP A 52 7.20 -27.41 -15.86
C ASP A 52 6.81 -27.32 -14.38
N ALA A 53 7.15 -26.21 -13.70
CA ALA A 53 6.79 -26.00 -12.32
C ALA A 53 5.29 -25.69 -12.17
N PRO A 54 4.62 -26.26 -11.15
CA PRO A 54 3.24 -25.88 -10.85
C PRO A 54 3.12 -24.38 -10.61
N VAL A 55 2.01 -23.79 -11.02
CA VAL A 55 1.75 -22.35 -10.83
C VAL A 55 0.70 -22.15 -9.74
N LYS A 56 1.04 -21.36 -8.72
CA LYS A 56 0.11 -20.87 -7.71
C LYS A 56 -0.20 -19.40 -7.97
N GLU A 57 -1.42 -19.08 -8.31
CA GLU A 57 -1.87 -17.70 -8.51
C GLU A 57 -2.54 -17.17 -7.23
N LEU A 58 -2.12 -15.98 -6.83
CA LEU A 58 -2.66 -15.22 -5.70
C LEU A 58 -3.10 -13.85 -6.20
N LYS A 59 -4.21 -13.36 -5.70
CA LYS A 59 -4.72 -12.03 -6.04
C LYS A 59 -4.93 -11.24 -4.76
N PHE A 60 -4.45 -10.01 -4.74
CA PHE A 60 -4.64 -9.09 -3.63
C PHE A 60 -5.12 -7.74 -4.13
N THR A 61 -6.06 -7.19 -3.41
CA THR A 61 -6.47 -5.80 -3.54
C THR A 61 -5.80 -5.00 -2.44
N LEU A 62 -4.98 -4.02 -2.82
CA LEU A 62 -4.38 -3.08 -1.88
C LEU A 62 -5.45 -2.08 -1.46
N THR A 63 -5.68 -1.97 -0.18
CA THR A 63 -6.78 -1.20 0.39
C THR A 63 -6.30 -0.36 1.57
N GLY A 64 -6.99 0.74 1.82
CA GLY A 64 -6.71 1.61 2.94
C GLY A 64 -7.65 2.79 2.98
N ASN A 65 -7.61 3.53 4.07
CA ASN A 65 -8.43 4.71 4.26
C ASN A 65 -7.60 5.78 4.96
N MET A 66 -7.55 6.97 4.42
CA MET A 66 -6.80 8.09 5.00
C MET A 66 -7.44 8.66 6.26
N ASN A 67 -8.77 8.53 6.41
CA ASN A 67 -9.49 8.93 7.62
C ASN A 67 -9.37 7.89 8.73
N ARG A 68 -8.83 6.73 8.40
CA ARG A 68 -8.64 5.60 9.29
C ARG A 68 -7.22 5.11 9.08
N TYR A 69 -6.44 5.12 10.13
CA TYR A 69 -5.02 4.73 10.06
C TYR A 69 -4.86 3.21 9.90
N VAL A 70 -5.42 2.67 8.80
CA VAL A 70 -5.38 1.24 8.48
C VAL A 70 -5.11 1.04 7.00
N TRP A 71 -4.05 0.31 6.71
CA TRP A 71 -3.67 -0.11 5.36
C TRP A 71 -3.60 -1.63 5.31
N SER A 72 -4.11 -2.22 4.27
CA SER A 72 -4.36 -3.65 4.26
C SER A 72 -4.32 -4.28 2.86
N LEU A 73 -4.28 -5.59 2.81
CA LEU A 73 -4.55 -6.37 1.61
C LEU A 73 -5.92 -7.07 1.79
N ASP A 74 -6.79 -6.98 0.79
CA ASP A 74 -8.15 -7.54 0.82
C ASP A 74 -8.98 -7.11 2.04
N ASN A 75 -8.77 -5.88 2.52
CA ASN A 75 -9.40 -5.31 3.72
C ASN A 75 -9.10 -6.08 5.02
N ARG A 76 -7.99 -6.81 5.06
CA ARG A 76 -7.47 -7.47 6.27
C ARG A 76 -6.04 -7.04 6.52
N VAL A 77 -5.76 -6.67 7.76
CA VAL A 77 -4.41 -6.42 8.23
C VAL A 77 -3.69 -7.73 8.53
N ILE A 78 -2.37 -7.70 8.66
CA ILE A 78 -1.56 -8.90 8.83
C ILE A 78 -1.97 -9.73 10.05
N SER A 79 -2.38 -9.10 11.16
CA SER A 79 -2.81 -9.81 12.37
C SER A 79 -4.19 -10.50 12.24
N GLU A 80 -4.90 -10.26 11.16
CA GLU A 80 -6.20 -10.86 10.85
C GLU A 80 -6.12 -11.99 9.82
N THR A 81 -4.90 -12.38 9.42
CA THR A 81 -4.70 -13.36 8.35
C THR A 81 -3.71 -14.46 8.75
N ASP A 82 -3.94 -15.63 8.18
CA ASP A 82 -2.98 -16.72 8.26
C ASP A 82 -1.81 -16.51 7.30
N LYS A 83 -0.72 -17.26 7.53
CA LYS A 83 0.39 -17.32 6.60
C LYS A 83 -0.04 -17.97 5.28
N ILE A 84 0.51 -17.49 4.18
CA ILE A 84 0.27 -18.03 2.85
C ILE A 84 1.23 -19.19 2.64
N LEU A 85 0.68 -20.41 2.57
CA LEU A 85 1.46 -21.62 2.30
C LEU A 85 1.88 -21.66 0.82
N ILE A 86 3.15 -21.88 0.56
CA ILE A 86 3.74 -22.12 -0.76
C ILE A 86 4.55 -23.42 -0.74
N LYS A 87 4.77 -24.01 -1.92
CA LYS A 87 5.55 -25.25 -2.05
C LYS A 87 6.90 -24.95 -2.70
N LYS A 88 7.93 -25.64 -2.22
CA LYS A 88 9.25 -25.53 -2.83
C LYS A 88 9.20 -25.97 -4.30
N GLY A 89 9.73 -25.13 -5.17
CA GLY A 89 9.81 -25.36 -6.61
C GLY A 89 8.59 -24.91 -7.41
N GLU A 90 7.48 -24.47 -6.76
CA GLU A 90 6.36 -23.90 -7.52
C GLU A 90 6.65 -22.45 -7.98
N ASN A 91 6.03 -22.05 -9.06
CA ASN A 91 6.01 -20.67 -9.51
C ASN A 91 4.82 -19.96 -8.87
N VAL A 92 5.10 -18.93 -8.10
CA VAL A 92 4.07 -18.11 -7.47
C VAL A 92 3.84 -16.86 -8.30
N ARG A 93 2.59 -16.67 -8.76
CA ARG A 93 2.14 -15.48 -9.45
C ARG A 93 1.29 -14.64 -8.51
N ILE A 94 1.61 -13.37 -8.37
CA ILE A 94 0.86 -12.43 -7.53
C ILE A 94 0.30 -11.33 -8.42
N VAL A 95 -1.01 -11.20 -8.44
CA VAL A 95 -1.72 -10.09 -9.10
C VAL A 95 -2.11 -9.10 -8.01
N LEU A 96 -1.65 -7.86 -8.14
CA LEU A 96 -1.87 -6.78 -7.21
C LEU A 96 -2.69 -5.68 -7.87
N TYR A 97 -3.87 -5.41 -7.35
CA TYR A 97 -4.68 -4.27 -7.75
C TYR A 97 -4.69 -3.22 -6.65
N ASN A 98 -4.27 -2.01 -6.97
CA ASN A 98 -4.29 -0.90 -6.02
C ASN A 98 -5.65 -0.19 -6.04
N ASN A 99 -6.51 -0.53 -5.08
CA ASN A 99 -7.81 0.10 -4.88
C ASN A 99 -7.73 1.19 -3.77
N SER A 100 -6.71 2.02 -3.86
CA SER A 100 -6.53 3.15 -2.95
C SER A 100 -6.01 4.38 -3.72
N MET A 101 -6.03 5.53 -3.09
CA MET A 101 -5.51 6.79 -3.66
C MET A 101 -4.03 7.02 -3.36
N MET A 102 -3.37 6.07 -2.69
CA MET A 102 -1.95 6.13 -2.35
C MET A 102 -1.17 5.11 -3.17
N ARG A 103 0.09 5.43 -3.48
CA ARG A 103 1.02 4.46 -4.08
C ARG A 103 1.48 3.46 -3.04
N HIS A 104 1.74 2.25 -3.48
CA HIS A 104 2.21 1.17 -2.60
C HIS A 104 3.43 0.47 -3.19
N PRO A 105 4.64 0.81 -2.73
CA PRO A 105 5.84 0.03 -3.05
C PRO A 105 5.77 -1.32 -2.32
N MET A 106 5.43 -2.38 -3.05
CA MET A 106 5.31 -3.73 -2.50
C MET A 106 6.64 -4.46 -2.57
N HIS A 107 7.11 -4.97 -1.44
CA HIS A 107 8.38 -5.66 -1.28
C HIS A 107 8.19 -7.09 -0.80
N LEU A 108 8.93 -8.01 -1.40
CA LEU A 108 8.99 -9.41 -0.98
C LEU A 108 10.39 -9.72 -0.46
N HIS A 109 10.47 -10.18 0.79
CA HIS A 109 11.71 -10.68 1.35
C HIS A 109 12.09 -12.03 0.75
N GLY A 110 13.38 -12.33 0.72
CA GLY A 110 13.94 -13.63 0.35
C GLY A 110 13.89 -13.98 -1.14
N HIS A 111 13.15 -13.26 -1.96
CA HIS A 111 12.98 -13.55 -3.37
C HIS A 111 13.03 -12.28 -4.22
N ASP A 112 13.76 -12.37 -5.33
CA ASP A 112 13.54 -11.46 -6.44
C ASP A 112 12.39 -11.99 -7.30
N PHE A 113 11.53 -11.10 -7.77
CA PHE A 113 10.41 -11.44 -8.63
C PHE A 113 10.53 -10.77 -9.99
N ARG A 114 9.96 -11.40 -11.00
CA ARG A 114 9.77 -10.83 -12.33
C ARG A 114 8.55 -9.93 -12.33
N LEU A 115 8.66 -8.73 -12.84
CA LEU A 115 7.51 -7.89 -13.14
C LEU A 115 7.02 -8.19 -14.56
N LEU A 116 5.79 -8.67 -14.69
CA LEU A 116 5.20 -9.03 -16.00
C LEU A 116 4.71 -7.78 -16.73
N ASN A 117 5.63 -7.13 -17.42
CA ASN A 117 5.43 -5.84 -18.11
C ASN A 117 5.38 -5.95 -19.64
N GLY A 118 5.11 -7.14 -20.18
CA GLY A 118 5.07 -7.39 -21.63
C GLY A 118 6.41 -7.74 -22.26
N GLN A 119 7.53 -7.73 -21.52
CA GLN A 119 8.87 -8.05 -22.04
C GLN A 119 9.16 -9.57 -22.13
N GLY A 120 8.18 -10.42 -21.87
CA GLY A 120 8.28 -11.87 -22.00
C GLY A 120 9.45 -12.48 -21.22
N ALA A 121 10.35 -13.19 -21.91
CA ALA A 121 11.51 -13.82 -21.29
C ALA A 121 12.49 -12.84 -20.63
N ASN A 122 12.43 -11.57 -20.99
CA ASN A 122 13.29 -10.51 -20.47
C ASN A 122 12.55 -9.58 -19.51
N ALA A 123 11.49 -10.06 -18.85
CA ALA A 123 10.80 -9.30 -17.79
C ALA A 123 11.81 -8.89 -16.69
N PRO A 124 11.78 -7.63 -16.21
CA PRO A 124 12.77 -7.16 -15.24
C PRO A 124 12.63 -7.89 -13.90
N LEU A 125 13.75 -8.22 -13.26
CA LEU A 125 13.81 -8.69 -11.90
C LEU A 125 13.81 -7.50 -10.95
N LYS A 126 12.99 -7.58 -9.93
CA LYS A 126 12.85 -6.58 -8.88
C LYS A 126 12.58 -7.26 -7.54
N ASN A 127 12.86 -6.57 -6.47
CA ASN A 127 12.44 -6.96 -5.12
C ASN A 127 11.43 -5.98 -4.51
N VAL A 128 11.26 -4.82 -5.16
CA VAL A 128 10.21 -3.83 -4.86
C VAL A 128 9.55 -3.40 -6.15
N VAL A 129 8.24 -3.35 -6.17
CA VAL A 129 7.43 -2.73 -7.23
C VAL A 129 6.50 -1.70 -6.63
N ASP A 130 6.44 -0.53 -7.24
CA ASP A 130 5.60 0.55 -6.78
C ASP A 130 4.32 0.60 -7.61
N ILE A 131 3.21 0.28 -6.97
CA ILE A 131 1.90 0.17 -7.63
C ILE A 131 1.15 1.48 -7.43
N MET A 132 0.89 2.16 -8.53
CA MET A 132 0.20 3.45 -8.51
C MET A 132 -1.30 3.28 -8.24
N PRO A 133 -2.00 4.34 -7.80
CA PRO A 133 -3.45 4.29 -7.63
C PRO A 133 -4.18 3.74 -8.86
N MET A 134 -5.11 2.83 -8.65
CA MET A 134 -5.93 2.16 -9.68
C MET A 134 -5.14 1.31 -10.69
N GLU A 135 -3.87 1.06 -10.45
CA GLU A 135 -3.02 0.21 -11.27
C GLU A 135 -3.10 -1.26 -10.85
N THR A 136 -2.86 -2.14 -11.82
CA THR A 136 -2.73 -3.58 -11.60
C THR A 136 -1.38 -4.04 -12.12
N ASP A 137 -0.58 -4.62 -11.24
CA ASP A 137 0.69 -5.24 -11.58
C ASP A 137 0.69 -6.73 -11.28
N THR A 138 1.45 -7.48 -12.07
CA THR A 138 1.60 -8.92 -11.87
C THR A 138 3.07 -9.28 -11.69
N LEU A 139 3.33 -9.98 -10.60
CA LEU A 139 4.65 -10.44 -10.20
C LEU A 139 4.74 -11.95 -10.30
N GLU A 140 5.91 -12.48 -10.62
CA GLU A 140 6.17 -13.92 -10.57
C GLU A 140 7.53 -14.22 -9.94
N PHE A 141 7.58 -15.24 -9.10
CA PHE A 141 8.84 -15.78 -8.59
C PHE A 141 8.77 -17.31 -8.46
N ASN A 142 9.92 -17.95 -8.50
CA ASN A 142 10.01 -19.38 -8.18
C ASN A 142 10.30 -19.54 -6.70
N ALA A 143 9.50 -20.35 -6.02
CA ALA A 143 9.60 -20.61 -4.58
C ALA A 143 10.78 -21.57 -4.32
N ASN A 144 12.00 -21.06 -4.22
CA ASN A 144 13.22 -21.86 -4.11
C ASN A 144 14.06 -21.57 -2.85
N VAL A 145 13.66 -20.62 -2.02
CA VAL A 145 14.33 -20.23 -0.78
C VAL A 145 13.38 -20.42 0.40
N GLU A 146 13.54 -21.54 1.12
CA GLU A 146 12.71 -21.87 2.27
C GLU A 146 12.84 -20.84 3.39
N GLY A 147 11.75 -20.59 4.10
CA GLY A 147 11.67 -19.63 5.19
C GLY A 147 10.30 -19.01 5.32
N ASP A 148 10.15 -18.18 6.32
CA ASP A 148 9.01 -17.27 6.46
C ASP A 148 9.41 -15.91 5.87
N TRP A 149 8.73 -15.50 4.81
CA TRP A 149 9.06 -14.31 4.06
C TRP A 149 7.98 -13.27 4.14
N PHE A 150 8.36 -12.06 4.58
CA PHE A 150 7.43 -10.95 4.68
C PHE A 150 7.21 -10.31 3.31
N PHE A 151 5.96 -10.17 2.93
CA PHE A 151 5.50 -9.44 1.76
C PHE A 151 4.70 -8.23 2.25
N HIS A 152 5.18 -7.02 2.00
CA HIS A 152 4.60 -5.83 2.61
C HIS A 152 4.79 -4.56 1.77
N CYS A 153 3.99 -3.55 2.07
CA CYS A 153 4.23 -2.20 1.57
C CYS A 153 5.47 -1.60 2.24
N HIS A 154 6.37 -1.02 1.46
CA HIS A 154 7.62 -0.43 1.96
C HIS A 154 7.44 1.02 2.46
N ILE A 155 6.26 1.61 2.39
CA ILE A 155 5.91 2.80 3.16
C ILE A 155 5.69 2.34 4.60
N LEU A 156 6.57 2.77 5.53
CA LEU A 156 6.59 2.27 6.91
C LEU A 156 5.26 2.45 7.63
N TYR A 157 4.59 3.57 7.43
CA TYR A 157 3.27 3.82 8.01
C TYR A 157 2.22 2.82 7.55
N HIS A 158 2.24 2.43 6.27
CA HIS A 158 1.35 1.42 5.73
C HIS A 158 1.68 0.02 6.25
N MET A 159 2.96 -0.32 6.30
CA MET A 159 3.44 -1.58 6.85
C MET A 159 3.03 -1.74 8.31
N MET A 160 3.33 -0.75 9.14
CA MET A 160 3.04 -0.76 10.58
C MET A 160 1.54 -0.78 10.89
N SER A 161 0.71 -0.23 10.01
CA SER A 161 -0.75 -0.29 10.12
C SER A 161 -1.37 -1.58 9.55
N GLY A 162 -0.53 -2.54 9.13
CA GLY A 162 -0.96 -3.90 8.80
C GLY A 162 -0.91 -4.30 7.34
N MET A 163 -0.32 -3.48 6.42
CA MET A 163 -0.24 -3.79 5.00
C MET A 163 0.86 -4.80 4.69
N GLY A 164 0.60 -6.05 4.98
CA GLY A 164 1.52 -7.14 4.74
C GLY A 164 0.88 -8.53 4.82
N ARG A 165 1.67 -9.53 4.39
CA ARG A 165 1.39 -10.96 4.46
C ARG A 165 2.69 -11.70 4.75
N VAL A 166 2.59 -12.90 5.27
CA VAL A 166 3.75 -13.79 5.44
C VAL A 166 3.57 -15.00 4.55
N PHE A 167 4.53 -15.21 3.66
CA PHE A 167 4.67 -16.45 2.93
C PHE A 167 5.44 -17.45 3.79
N THR A 168 5.02 -18.71 3.78
CA THR A 168 5.69 -19.80 4.49
C THR A 168 5.68 -21.06 3.64
N TYR A 169 6.74 -21.84 3.73
CA TYR A 169 6.85 -23.06 2.95
C TYR A 169 6.20 -24.24 3.67
N GLU A 170 5.48 -25.07 2.89
CA GLU A 170 4.95 -26.33 3.41
C GLU A 170 6.12 -27.25 3.83
N ASN A 171 5.98 -27.88 5.01
CA ASN A 171 6.95 -28.83 5.54
C ASN A 171 8.39 -28.30 5.75
N GLN A 172 8.56 -26.98 5.85
CA GLN A 172 9.88 -26.43 6.14
C GLN A 172 10.38 -26.79 7.55
N ALA A 173 11.69 -26.95 7.67
CA ALA A 173 12.33 -27.13 8.98
C ALA A 173 12.20 -25.85 9.82
N PRO A 174 12.09 -25.96 11.16
CA PRO A 174 12.12 -24.81 12.04
C PRO A 174 13.38 -23.97 11.83
N ASN A 175 13.21 -22.66 11.69
CA ASN A 175 14.35 -21.75 11.53
C ASN A 175 15.10 -21.63 12.87
N PRO A 176 16.37 -22.04 12.97
CA PRO A 176 17.14 -21.97 14.21
C PRO A 176 17.38 -20.54 14.71
N LEU A 177 17.31 -19.54 13.81
CA LEU A 177 17.41 -18.12 14.16
C LEU A 177 16.13 -17.58 14.81
N ILE A 178 15.02 -18.32 14.71
CA ILE A 178 13.72 -17.95 15.30
C ILE A 178 13.28 -19.08 16.24
N PRO A 179 13.91 -19.19 17.42
CA PRO A 179 13.65 -20.30 18.35
C PRO A 179 12.22 -20.30 18.89
N ASN A 180 11.55 -19.15 18.86
CA ASN A 180 10.14 -19.03 19.25
C ASN A 180 9.31 -18.33 18.16
N PRO A 181 8.81 -19.08 17.16
CA PRO A 181 8.02 -18.52 16.06
C PRO A 181 6.74 -17.80 16.51
N ARG A 182 6.10 -18.29 17.60
CA ARG A 182 4.89 -17.66 18.16
C ARG A 182 5.18 -16.27 18.74
N LEU A 183 6.32 -16.12 19.40
CA LEU A 183 6.73 -14.82 19.92
C LEU A 183 7.08 -13.85 18.79
N ALA A 184 7.81 -14.31 17.77
CA ALA A 184 8.14 -13.52 16.59
C ALA A 184 6.86 -13.04 15.86
N GLN A 185 5.89 -13.93 15.66
CA GLN A 185 4.59 -13.59 15.07
C GLN A 185 3.82 -12.58 15.93
N ARG A 186 3.82 -12.75 17.25
CA ARG A 186 3.16 -11.81 18.17
C ARG A 186 3.76 -10.41 18.04
N LYS A 187 5.09 -10.31 17.99
CA LYS A 187 5.78 -9.03 17.81
C LYS A 187 5.46 -8.38 16.45
N LEU A 188 5.39 -9.19 15.39
CA LEU A 188 4.99 -8.69 14.06
C LEU A 188 3.57 -8.10 14.07
N PHE A 189 2.66 -8.68 14.87
CA PHE A 189 1.28 -8.24 14.97
C PHE A 189 1.06 -7.09 15.98
N GLU A 190 2.07 -6.71 16.72
CA GLU A 190 1.95 -5.64 17.71
C GLU A 190 1.63 -4.29 17.07
N ASP A 191 2.26 -4.00 15.95
CA ASP A 191 2.16 -2.69 15.32
C ASP A 191 0.76 -2.39 14.77
N ASP A 192 0.13 -3.34 14.09
CA ASP A 192 -1.21 -3.15 13.53
C ASP A 192 -2.34 -3.23 14.59
N ARG A 193 -1.99 -3.55 15.83
CA ARG A 193 -2.92 -3.59 16.98
C ARG A 193 -2.81 -2.38 17.90
N LYS A 194 -1.84 -1.50 17.66
CA LYS A 194 -1.68 -0.29 18.43
C LYS A 194 -2.81 0.70 18.16
N PHE A 195 -3.11 1.49 19.19
CA PHE A 195 -3.92 2.68 19.02
C PHE A 195 -3.00 3.86 18.70
N HIS A 196 -3.41 4.63 17.72
CA HIS A 196 -2.73 5.84 17.29
C HIS A 196 -3.55 7.05 17.69
N PHE A 197 -2.89 8.01 18.33
CA PHE A 197 -3.50 9.29 18.68
C PHE A 197 -3.20 10.31 17.57
N MET A 198 -4.22 11.02 17.17
CA MET A 198 -4.13 12.13 16.23
C MET A 198 -4.94 13.30 16.81
N ALA A 199 -4.42 14.50 16.72
CA ALA A 199 -5.14 15.72 17.06
C ALA A 199 -4.79 16.81 16.06
N ASP A 200 -5.78 17.62 15.76
CA ASP A 200 -5.65 18.81 14.96
C ASP A 200 -6.42 19.94 15.65
N ASN A 201 -5.89 21.16 15.60
CA ASN A 201 -6.51 22.27 16.28
C ASN A 201 -6.17 23.60 15.61
N ASP A 202 -7.20 24.31 15.18
CA ASP A 202 -7.13 25.62 14.58
C ASP A 202 -7.45 26.72 15.59
N PHE A 203 -6.54 27.63 15.79
CA PHE A 203 -6.70 28.80 16.64
C PHE A 203 -6.98 30.04 15.81
N ALA A 204 -8.14 30.63 16.01
CA ALA A 204 -8.51 31.91 15.41
C ALA A 204 -8.64 33.00 16.51
N THR A 205 -8.70 34.26 16.12
CA THR A 205 -8.85 35.38 17.07
C THR A 205 -10.21 35.40 17.79
N ASN A 206 -11.19 34.67 17.26
CA ASN A 206 -12.58 34.67 17.73
C ASN A 206 -13.09 33.29 18.17
N GLY A 207 -12.26 32.28 18.09
CA GLY A 207 -12.64 30.92 18.46
C GLY A 207 -11.50 29.93 18.24
N ASN A 208 -11.80 28.69 18.57
CA ASN A 208 -10.93 27.54 18.40
C ASN A 208 -11.75 26.35 17.92
N ASP A 209 -11.34 25.75 16.83
CA ASP A 209 -11.93 24.55 16.27
C ASP A 209 -10.87 23.45 16.30
N GLY A 210 -11.27 22.24 16.69
CA GLY A 210 -10.31 21.16 16.72
C GLY A 210 -10.94 19.78 16.79
N MET A 211 -10.09 18.78 16.62
CA MET A 211 -10.44 17.38 16.76
C MET A 211 -9.32 16.60 17.45
N ALA A 212 -9.71 15.58 18.18
CA ALA A 212 -8.77 14.59 18.70
C ALA A 212 -9.34 13.19 18.51
N MET A 213 -8.50 12.26 18.11
CA MET A 213 -8.91 10.91 17.76
C MET A 213 -7.92 9.88 18.26
N LEU A 214 -8.45 8.79 18.80
CA LEU A 214 -7.69 7.60 19.16
C LEU A 214 -8.19 6.45 18.30
N GLN A 215 -7.36 5.96 17.37
CA GLN A 215 -7.72 4.94 16.40
C GLN A 215 -6.86 3.70 16.48
N GLY A 216 -7.51 2.55 16.39
CA GLY A 216 -6.89 1.26 16.11
C GLY A 216 -7.44 0.65 14.82
N THR A 217 -7.08 -0.59 14.55
CA THR A 217 -7.51 -1.30 13.33
C THR A 217 -9.03 -1.37 13.19
N ARG A 218 -9.76 -1.54 14.28
CA ARG A 218 -11.22 -1.74 14.27
C ARG A 218 -11.98 -0.72 15.08
N TRP A 219 -11.35 -0.04 16.01
CA TRP A 219 -12.00 0.90 16.91
C TRP A 219 -11.49 2.32 16.67
N SER A 220 -12.39 3.27 16.82
CA SER A 220 -12.09 4.70 16.84
C SER A 220 -12.91 5.39 17.91
N ILE A 221 -12.26 6.27 18.65
CA ILE A 221 -12.88 7.21 19.57
C ILE A 221 -12.40 8.58 19.14
N GLY A 222 -13.30 9.45 18.77
CA GLY A 222 -12.99 10.81 18.31
C GLY A 222 -13.85 11.83 19.03
N THR A 223 -13.30 13.01 19.25
CA THR A 223 -14.03 14.18 19.72
C THR A 223 -13.68 15.37 18.83
N GLU A 224 -14.68 16.13 18.49
CA GLU A 224 -14.55 17.40 17.76
C GLU A 224 -15.09 18.49 18.65
N TRP A 225 -14.50 19.68 18.57
CA TRP A 225 -14.95 20.83 19.32
C TRP A 225 -14.88 22.09 18.49
N ARG A 226 -15.81 22.98 18.79
CA ARG A 226 -15.86 24.35 18.29
C ARG A 226 -16.11 25.27 19.47
N LEU A 227 -15.15 26.12 19.79
CA LEU A 227 -15.18 27.00 20.93
C LEU A 227 -15.16 28.46 20.49
N GLY A 228 -16.22 29.19 20.75
CA GLY A 228 -16.25 30.66 20.57
C GLY A 228 -15.66 31.38 21.80
N TYR A 229 -14.81 32.38 21.59
CA TYR A 229 -14.25 33.18 22.70
C TYR A 229 -15.19 34.29 23.19
N ASN A 230 -16.36 34.43 22.55
CA ASN A 230 -17.39 35.41 22.91
C ASN A 230 -18.69 34.69 23.24
N ASP A 231 -19.47 35.24 24.16
CA ASP A 231 -20.76 34.69 24.66
C ASP A 231 -21.78 34.42 23.53
N HIS A 232 -21.66 35.08 22.38
CA HIS A 232 -22.56 34.90 21.24
C HIS A 232 -22.31 33.67 20.40
N ARG A 233 -21.13 33.03 20.49
CA ARG A 233 -20.79 31.86 19.65
C ARG A 233 -20.92 30.52 20.37
N GLY A 234 -20.93 30.56 21.70
CA GLY A 234 -21.08 29.35 22.50
C GLY A 234 -19.94 28.35 22.31
N TYR A 235 -20.21 27.14 22.73
CA TYR A 235 -19.33 26.00 22.46
C TYR A 235 -20.15 24.81 21.95
N GLU A 236 -19.54 24.00 21.13
CA GLU A 236 -20.09 22.76 20.61
C GLU A 236 -19.02 21.68 20.73
N THR A 237 -19.41 20.52 21.20
CA THR A 237 -18.53 19.35 21.26
C THR A 237 -19.30 18.13 20.85
N GLU A 238 -18.70 17.30 20.01
CA GLU A 238 -19.26 16.05 19.57
C GLU A 238 -18.26 14.92 19.78
N THR A 239 -18.70 13.80 20.34
CA THR A 239 -17.84 12.65 20.62
C THR A 239 -18.45 11.41 19.99
N HIS A 240 -17.65 10.72 19.20
CA HIS A 240 -18.02 9.51 18.50
C HIS A 240 -17.21 8.33 18.97
N ILE A 241 -17.87 7.20 19.16
CA ILE A 241 -17.22 5.90 19.35
C ILE A 241 -17.71 5.00 18.24
N GLY A 242 -16.81 4.51 17.43
CA GLY A 242 -17.15 3.67 16.28
C GLY A 242 -16.37 2.38 16.22
N ARG A 243 -16.96 1.37 15.59
CA ARG A 243 -16.33 0.10 15.30
C ARG A 243 -16.55 -0.28 13.84
N TYR A 244 -15.47 -0.64 13.14
CA TYR A 244 -15.55 -1.22 11.81
C TYR A 244 -15.90 -2.70 11.90
N ILE A 245 -17.07 -3.08 11.40
CA ILE A 245 -17.59 -4.45 11.45
C ILE A 245 -17.40 -5.22 10.14
N GLY A 246 -17.05 -4.55 9.06
CA GLY A 246 -16.86 -5.13 7.74
C GLY A 246 -15.85 -4.38 6.92
N LYS A 247 -15.87 -4.63 5.62
CA LYS A 247 -14.91 -4.02 4.67
C LYS A 247 -14.99 -2.49 4.64
N MET A 248 -16.21 -1.95 4.73
CA MET A 248 -16.49 -0.51 4.67
C MET A 248 -17.63 -0.09 5.61
N GLN A 249 -18.11 -0.99 6.45
CA GLN A 249 -19.25 -0.73 7.34
C GLN A 249 -18.76 -0.20 8.68
N TRP A 250 -19.34 0.91 9.07
CA TRP A 250 -19.10 1.63 10.31
C TRP A 250 -20.37 1.59 11.16
N LEU A 251 -20.24 1.29 12.44
CA LEU A 251 -21.26 1.41 13.48
C LEU A 251 -20.75 2.30 14.58
#